data_959b2047527437bdd8bf9308691e9e1e
#
_entry.id   959b2047527437bdd8bf9308691e9e1e
#
_cell.length_a   1.000
_cell.length_b   1.000
_cell.length_c   1.000
_cell.angle_alpha   90.00
_cell.angle_beta   90.00
_cell.angle_gamma   90.00
#
_symmetry.space_group_name_H-M   'P 1'
#
loop_
_entity.id
_entity.type
_entity.pdbx_description
1 polymer ?
#
loop_
_entity_poly.entity_id
_entity_poly.type
_entity_poly.pdbx_seq_one_letter_code
_entity_poly.pdbx_strand_id
1 'polypeptide(L)'
;MAKRKTLAAIADEAGVSMPTVSKVLHGRSDVSADTRERVGRLLRQYGYPPPGRGHRPPGGGQIEFVINELDNPWAAELIRGAEAALRPEGVGLVVSAVHKDEVQAERWGRALRERGSMGAILVLSELSAAREADLRENGIPFVIVQPSTDARADAPSVGSTNWHGAYAATRHLAGLGHRRVAALMGPAHRHSPRTRLHGYRAALQDAGLPFDPDLVRHGTYDRGPARSLMHELLDLPQPPTAVFAGNDLQALGVYRALRERKLSVPDDVSVVGFDDLPFTQWITPELTTVRQPLDEMAAVAARMVVRLARGEQPESVNLELPTTLVVRESTGPASVTPPSR
;
A
#
# COMPACT_ATOMS: atom_id res chain seq x y z
N MET A 1 2.01 -32.49 -34.88
CA MET A 1 1.79 -31.05 -34.73
C MET A 1 0.76 -30.61 -35.74
N ALA A 2 -0.46 -30.25 -35.32
CA ALA A 2 -1.49 -29.78 -36.24
C ALA A 2 -1.07 -28.41 -36.82
N LYS A 3 -1.10 -28.28 -38.15
CA LYS A 3 -0.71 -27.08 -38.85
C LYS A 3 -1.65 -25.94 -38.47
N ARG A 4 -1.14 -24.86 -37.91
CA ARG A 4 -1.91 -23.69 -37.45
C ARG A 4 -2.62 -23.08 -38.70
N LYS A 5 -3.96 -23.10 -38.73
CA LYS A 5 -4.71 -22.45 -39.81
C LYS A 5 -4.57 -20.93 -39.75
N THR A 6 -4.60 -20.27 -40.92
CA THR A 6 -4.57 -18.81 -40.98
C THR A 6 -5.90 -18.20 -40.53
N LEU A 7 -5.92 -16.95 -40.11
CA LEU A 7 -7.15 -16.25 -39.72
C LEU A 7 -8.13 -16.16 -40.93
N ALA A 8 -7.61 -16.11 -42.15
CA ALA A 8 -8.42 -16.16 -43.36
C ALA A 8 -9.17 -17.50 -43.48
N ALA A 9 -8.48 -18.62 -43.28
CA ALA A 9 -9.10 -19.94 -43.32
C ALA A 9 -10.12 -20.15 -42.17
N ILE A 10 -9.94 -19.49 -41.04
CA ILE A 10 -10.92 -19.49 -39.94
C ILE A 10 -12.14 -18.63 -40.32
N ALA A 11 -11.94 -17.51 -41.00
CA ALA A 11 -13.02 -16.66 -41.50
C ALA A 11 -13.92 -17.40 -42.48
N ASP A 12 -13.30 -18.12 -43.43
CA ASP A 12 -14.02 -18.95 -44.40
C ASP A 12 -14.82 -20.07 -43.73
N GLU A 13 -14.19 -20.78 -42.76
CA GLU A 13 -14.84 -21.88 -42.01
C GLU A 13 -15.95 -21.38 -41.07
N ALA A 14 -15.80 -20.18 -40.50
CA ALA A 14 -16.83 -19.54 -39.70
C ALA A 14 -17.94 -18.87 -40.53
N GLY A 15 -17.82 -18.76 -41.85
CA GLY A 15 -18.75 -18.04 -42.70
C GLY A 15 -18.85 -16.55 -42.39
N VAL A 16 -17.73 -15.90 -42.07
CA VAL A 16 -17.67 -14.48 -41.72
C VAL A 16 -16.47 -13.81 -42.40
N SER A 17 -16.47 -12.47 -42.41
CA SER A 17 -15.35 -11.73 -43.01
C SER A 17 -14.10 -11.75 -42.06
N MET A 18 -12.90 -11.63 -42.65
CA MET A 18 -11.65 -11.47 -41.89
C MET A 18 -11.72 -10.35 -40.83
N PRO A 19 -12.27 -9.16 -41.11
CA PRO A 19 -12.50 -8.15 -40.10
C PRO A 19 -13.35 -8.63 -38.92
N THR A 20 -14.36 -9.47 -39.14
CA THR A 20 -15.22 -10.06 -38.11
C THR A 20 -14.42 -11.00 -37.20
N VAL A 21 -13.56 -11.86 -37.77
CA VAL A 21 -12.66 -12.73 -37.00
C VAL A 21 -11.70 -11.90 -36.19
N SER A 22 -11.13 -10.84 -36.76
CA SER A 22 -10.24 -9.90 -36.05
C SER A 22 -10.97 -9.20 -34.91
N LYS A 23 -12.21 -8.75 -35.09
CA LYS A 23 -13.05 -8.15 -34.05
C LYS A 23 -13.29 -9.12 -32.87
N VAL A 24 -13.61 -10.39 -33.18
CA VAL A 24 -13.79 -11.42 -32.16
C VAL A 24 -12.47 -11.69 -31.43
N LEU A 25 -11.36 -11.85 -32.13
CA LEU A 25 -10.03 -12.10 -31.55
C LEU A 25 -9.62 -10.98 -30.63
N HIS A 26 -9.95 -9.72 -30.94
CA HIS A 26 -9.64 -8.55 -30.12
C HIS A 26 -10.76 -8.17 -29.14
N GLY A 27 -11.79 -9.01 -28.96
CA GLY A 27 -12.83 -8.82 -27.93
C GLY A 27 -13.78 -7.64 -28.16
N ARG A 28 -13.91 -7.13 -29.39
CA ARG A 28 -14.79 -5.98 -29.67
C ARG A 28 -16.26 -6.33 -29.51
N SER A 29 -17.06 -5.40 -28.96
CA SER A 29 -18.48 -5.60 -28.61
C SER A 29 -19.44 -5.60 -29.81
N ASP A 30 -19.02 -5.11 -30.98
CA ASP A 30 -19.84 -4.91 -32.18
C ASP A 30 -20.01 -6.17 -33.03
N VAL A 31 -19.91 -7.36 -32.43
CA VAL A 31 -20.19 -8.67 -33.06
C VAL A 31 -21.26 -9.41 -32.26
N SER A 32 -22.26 -9.99 -32.96
CA SER A 32 -23.35 -10.74 -32.31
C SER A 32 -22.81 -11.88 -31.41
N ALA A 33 -23.56 -12.23 -30.34
CA ALA A 33 -23.20 -13.28 -29.43
C ALA A 33 -22.96 -14.64 -30.13
N ASP A 34 -23.83 -15.03 -31.03
CA ASP A 34 -23.75 -16.27 -31.79
C ASP A 34 -22.50 -16.33 -32.71
N THR A 35 -22.21 -15.23 -33.41
CA THR A 35 -20.99 -15.12 -34.24
C THR A 35 -19.74 -15.18 -33.40
N ARG A 36 -19.75 -14.51 -32.23
CA ARG A 36 -18.62 -14.51 -31.28
C ARG A 36 -18.35 -15.91 -30.74
N GLU A 37 -19.38 -16.65 -30.40
CA GLU A 37 -19.24 -18.02 -29.88
C GLU A 37 -18.68 -18.95 -30.97
N ARG A 38 -19.22 -18.90 -32.17
CA ARG A 38 -18.79 -19.71 -33.31
C ARG A 38 -17.35 -19.46 -33.71
N VAL A 39 -16.97 -18.21 -33.90
CA VAL A 39 -15.59 -17.80 -34.22
C VAL A 39 -14.63 -18.10 -33.07
N GLY A 40 -15.05 -17.86 -31.85
CA GLY A 40 -14.25 -18.15 -30.62
C GLY A 40 -13.94 -19.65 -30.48
N ARG A 41 -14.88 -20.53 -30.84
CA ARG A 41 -14.68 -21.99 -30.81
C ARG A 41 -13.60 -22.40 -31.82
N LEU A 42 -13.66 -21.91 -33.04
CA LEU A 42 -12.68 -22.20 -34.11
C LEU A 42 -11.30 -21.62 -33.76
N LEU A 43 -11.23 -20.40 -33.23
CA LEU A 43 -9.98 -19.82 -32.77
C LEU A 43 -9.31 -20.72 -31.71
N ARG A 44 -10.06 -21.21 -30.71
CA ARG A 44 -9.52 -22.14 -29.69
C ARG A 44 -9.07 -23.46 -30.31
N GLN A 45 -9.85 -24.04 -31.20
CA GLN A 45 -9.54 -25.31 -31.89
C GLN A 45 -8.23 -25.23 -32.68
N TYR A 46 -7.91 -24.09 -33.27
CA TYR A 46 -6.69 -23.88 -34.06
C TYR A 46 -5.56 -23.17 -33.30
N GLY A 47 -5.64 -23.16 -31.96
CA GLY A 47 -4.55 -22.67 -31.10
C GLY A 47 -4.37 -21.15 -31.10
N TYR A 48 -5.43 -20.40 -31.41
CA TYR A 48 -5.44 -18.95 -31.18
C TYR A 48 -5.88 -18.65 -29.75
N PRO A 49 -5.33 -17.57 -29.13
CA PRO A 49 -5.72 -17.18 -27.78
C PRO A 49 -7.23 -16.85 -27.73
N PRO A 50 -7.91 -17.12 -26.59
CA PRO A 50 -9.32 -16.79 -26.45
C PRO A 50 -9.58 -15.30 -26.64
N PRO A 51 -10.77 -14.91 -27.20
CA PRO A 51 -11.14 -13.52 -27.40
C PRO A 51 -11.04 -12.71 -26.11
N GLY A 52 -10.41 -11.55 -26.18
CA GLY A 52 -10.23 -10.66 -25.01
C GLY A 52 -8.95 -10.87 -24.20
N ARG A 53 -8.20 -11.94 -24.42
CA ARG A 53 -6.81 -11.99 -23.94
C ARG A 53 -5.93 -11.27 -24.96
N GLY A 54 -5.62 -10.02 -24.65
CA GLY A 54 -4.65 -9.22 -25.41
C GLY A 54 -3.38 -10.04 -25.69
N HIS A 55 -2.73 -9.75 -26.79
CA HIS A 55 -1.46 -10.34 -27.19
C HIS A 55 -0.53 -10.36 -25.96
N ARG A 56 -0.33 -11.55 -25.38
CA ARG A 56 0.76 -11.74 -24.40
C ARG A 56 2.03 -11.58 -25.21
N PRO A 57 2.86 -10.56 -24.98
CA PRO A 57 4.13 -10.45 -25.66
C PRO A 57 4.93 -11.73 -25.39
N PRO A 58 5.77 -12.20 -26.33
CA PRO A 58 6.71 -13.28 -26.08
C PRO A 58 7.77 -12.76 -25.10
N GLY A 59 7.62 -13.15 -23.82
CA GLY A 59 8.31 -12.62 -22.66
C GLY A 59 7.25 -12.12 -21.67
N GLY A 60 7.20 -12.66 -20.47
CA GLY A 60 6.21 -12.49 -19.43
C GLY A 60 5.46 -11.15 -19.46
N GLY A 61 4.18 -11.18 -19.07
CA GLY A 61 3.36 -9.95 -18.95
C GLY A 61 3.97 -8.96 -17.95
N GLN A 62 3.34 -7.80 -17.80
CA GLN A 62 3.74 -6.80 -16.81
C GLN A 62 2.58 -6.45 -15.88
N ILE A 63 2.90 -6.09 -14.64
CA ILE A 63 1.99 -5.55 -13.66
C ILE A 63 2.39 -4.10 -13.37
N GLU A 64 1.40 -3.23 -13.29
CA GLU A 64 1.63 -1.84 -12.87
C GLU A 64 1.61 -1.73 -11.35
N PHE A 65 2.63 -1.11 -10.81
CA PHE A 65 2.68 -0.67 -9.41
C PHE A 65 2.41 0.82 -9.38
N VAL A 66 1.25 1.19 -8.88
CA VAL A 66 0.74 2.55 -8.97
C VAL A 66 0.79 3.24 -7.62
N ILE A 67 1.48 4.37 -7.58
CA ILE A 67 1.76 5.11 -6.36
C ILE A 67 1.55 6.61 -6.58
N ASN A 68 1.31 7.36 -5.51
CA ASN A 68 1.16 8.81 -5.60
C ASN A 68 2.51 9.53 -5.82
N GLU A 69 3.55 9.11 -5.12
CA GLU A 69 4.86 9.79 -5.08
C GLU A 69 5.99 8.74 -5.04
N LEU A 70 7.09 9.01 -5.74
CA LEU A 70 8.21 8.06 -5.87
C LEU A 70 9.32 8.25 -4.82
N ASP A 71 9.36 9.39 -4.16
CA ASP A 71 10.40 9.76 -3.20
C ASP A 71 10.15 9.27 -1.77
N ASN A 72 9.20 8.36 -1.59
CA ASN A 72 8.85 7.79 -0.31
C ASN A 72 9.60 6.46 -0.06
N PRO A 73 10.49 6.35 0.95
CA PRO A 73 11.22 5.12 1.24
C PRO A 73 10.32 3.94 1.61
N TRP A 74 9.13 4.18 2.16
CA TRP A 74 8.12 3.15 2.40
C TRP A 74 7.67 2.48 1.10
N ALA A 75 7.53 3.25 0.03
CA ALA A 75 7.20 2.73 -1.29
C ALA A 75 8.31 1.84 -1.87
N ALA A 76 9.56 2.16 -1.62
CA ALA A 76 10.69 1.37 -2.10
C ALA A 76 10.66 -0.06 -1.55
N GLU A 77 10.28 -0.26 -0.28
CA GLU A 77 10.14 -1.58 0.32
C GLU A 77 9.01 -2.39 -0.32
N LEU A 78 7.87 -1.76 -0.60
CA LEU A 78 6.77 -2.41 -1.32
C LEU A 78 7.17 -2.79 -2.76
N ILE A 79 7.84 -1.89 -3.49
CA ILE A 79 8.32 -2.16 -4.85
C ILE A 79 9.28 -3.35 -4.85
N ARG A 80 10.21 -3.40 -3.89
CA ARG A 80 11.16 -4.51 -3.73
C ARG A 80 10.45 -5.84 -3.51
N GLY A 81 9.44 -5.88 -2.64
CA GLY A 81 8.64 -7.07 -2.36
C GLY A 81 7.82 -7.54 -3.56
N ALA A 82 7.17 -6.62 -4.27
CA ALA A 82 6.40 -6.92 -5.47
C ALA A 82 7.29 -7.47 -6.58
N GLU A 83 8.44 -6.83 -6.85
CA GLU A 83 9.41 -7.26 -7.87
C GLU A 83 9.93 -8.68 -7.57
N ALA A 84 10.35 -8.92 -6.32
CA ALA A 84 10.85 -10.22 -5.89
C ALA A 84 9.83 -11.35 -6.09
N ALA A 85 8.53 -11.07 -5.89
CA ALA A 85 7.46 -12.04 -6.09
C ALA A 85 7.12 -12.29 -7.58
N LEU A 86 7.29 -11.28 -8.44
CA LEU A 86 6.98 -11.36 -9.87
C LEU A 86 8.10 -11.96 -10.71
N ARG A 87 9.35 -11.82 -10.27
CA ARG A 87 10.54 -12.31 -10.99
C ARG A 87 10.49 -13.80 -11.32
N PRO A 88 10.13 -14.72 -10.39
CA PRO A 88 10.02 -16.16 -10.71
C PRO A 88 8.91 -16.47 -11.73
N GLU A 89 7.88 -15.62 -11.79
CA GLU A 89 6.76 -15.75 -12.73
C GLU A 89 7.09 -15.24 -14.14
N GLY A 90 8.28 -14.65 -14.33
CA GLY A 90 8.66 -13.99 -15.57
C GLY A 90 7.79 -12.77 -15.90
N VAL A 91 7.21 -12.12 -14.88
CA VAL A 91 6.35 -10.94 -15.01
C VAL A 91 7.13 -9.69 -14.63
N GLY A 92 7.11 -8.68 -15.50
CA GLY A 92 7.75 -7.39 -15.24
C GLY A 92 6.93 -6.52 -14.29
N LEU A 93 7.61 -5.65 -13.52
CA LEU A 93 6.99 -4.61 -12.71
C LEU A 93 7.23 -3.25 -13.35
N VAL A 94 6.15 -2.51 -13.63
CA VAL A 94 6.22 -1.13 -14.11
C VAL A 94 5.73 -0.21 -13.00
N VAL A 95 6.54 0.75 -12.59
CA VAL A 95 6.18 1.71 -11.54
C VAL A 95 5.63 2.97 -12.18
N SER A 96 4.42 3.35 -11.81
CA SER A 96 3.72 4.52 -12.32
C SER A 96 3.34 5.46 -11.18
N ALA A 97 3.82 6.70 -11.22
CA ALA A 97 3.37 7.76 -10.31
C ALA A 97 2.12 8.43 -10.87
N VAL A 98 1.07 8.49 -10.07
CA VAL A 98 -0.17 9.19 -10.41
C VAL A 98 -0.22 10.47 -9.58
N HIS A 99 0.25 11.57 -10.16
CA HIS A 99 0.09 12.87 -9.55
C HIS A 99 -1.40 13.20 -9.39
N LYS A 100 -1.72 14.11 -8.46
CA LYS A 100 -3.10 14.52 -8.11
C LYS A 100 -3.92 15.12 -9.26
N ASP A 101 -3.42 15.02 -10.49
CA ASP A 101 -4.05 15.59 -11.68
C ASP A 101 -5.25 14.72 -12.13
N GLU A 102 -6.46 15.20 -11.88
CA GLU A 102 -7.72 14.51 -12.17
C GLU A 102 -7.86 14.11 -13.64
N VAL A 103 -7.28 14.88 -14.57
CA VAL A 103 -7.40 14.66 -16.03
C VAL A 103 -6.66 13.39 -16.48
N GLN A 104 -5.55 13.02 -15.88
CA GLN A 104 -4.85 11.76 -16.19
C GLN A 104 -5.55 10.55 -15.57
N ALA A 105 -6.32 10.76 -14.51
CA ALA A 105 -7.00 9.71 -13.79
C ALA A 105 -8.12 9.01 -14.58
N GLU A 106 -8.83 9.73 -15.44
CA GLU A 106 -9.98 9.21 -16.22
C GLU A 106 -9.58 8.30 -17.37
N ARG A 107 -8.30 8.28 -17.77
CA ARG A 107 -7.80 7.46 -18.89
C ARG A 107 -6.81 6.39 -18.45
N TRP A 108 -6.67 6.21 -17.18
CA TRP A 108 -5.61 5.37 -16.65
C TRP A 108 -5.81 3.88 -16.91
N GLY A 109 -6.98 3.32 -16.64
CA GLY A 109 -7.29 1.92 -16.93
C GLY A 109 -7.16 1.61 -18.42
N ARG A 110 -7.58 2.55 -19.29
CA ARG A 110 -7.37 2.44 -20.73
C ARG A 110 -5.88 2.42 -21.09
N ALA A 111 -5.07 3.31 -20.49
CA ALA A 111 -3.63 3.36 -20.73
C ALA A 111 -2.93 2.07 -20.27
N LEU A 112 -3.34 1.49 -19.13
CA LEU A 112 -2.86 0.18 -18.68
C LEU A 112 -3.18 -0.91 -19.70
N ARG A 113 -4.40 -0.93 -20.22
CA ARG A 113 -4.82 -1.88 -21.22
C ARG A 113 -4.05 -1.74 -22.54
N GLU A 114 -3.84 -0.51 -23.00
CA GLU A 114 -3.09 -0.23 -24.23
C GLU A 114 -1.62 -0.67 -24.12
N ARG A 115 -1.01 -0.58 -22.92
CA ARG A 115 0.32 -1.10 -22.63
C ARG A 115 0.37 -2.62 -22.46
N GLY A 116 -0.77 -3.29 -22.46
CA GLY A 116 -0.84 -4.74 -22.26
C GLY A 116 -0.57 -5.18 -20.83
N SER A 117 -0.83 -4.31 -19.85
CA SER A 117 -0.69 -4.64 -18.42
C SER A 117 -1.66 -5.76 -18.03
N MET A 118 -1.17 -6.74 -17.30
CA MET A 118 -1.96 -7.88 -16.79
C MET A 118 -2.88 -7.47 -15.64
N GLY A 119 -2.50 -6.44 -14.87
CA GLY A 119 -3.21 -5.96 -13.71
C GLY A 119 -2.42 -4.86 -12.99
N ALA A 120 -2.92 -4.41 -11.85
CA ALA A 120 -2.33 -3.32 -11.08
C ALA A 120 -2.28 -3.58 -9.58
N ILE A 121 -1.20 -3.16 -8.93
CA ILE A 121 -1.08 -3.02 -7.47
C ILE A 121 -1.25 -1.54 -7.17
N LEU A 122 -2.26 -1.20 -6.37
CA LEU A 122 -2.63 0.18 -6.09
C LEU A 122 -2.19 0.59 -4.69
N VAL A 123 -1.26 1.53 -4.62
CA VAL A 123 -0.75 2.12 -3.37
C VAL A 123 -1.13 3.60 -3.37
N LEU A 124 -2.43 3.85 -3.43
CA LEU A 124 -2.96 5.20 -3.60
C LEU A 124 -3.55 5.72 -2.28
N SER A 125 -3.37 7.02 -2.03
CA SER A 125 -4.00 7.70 -0.91
C SER A 125 -5.52 7.62 -0.98
N GLU A 126 -6.07 7.67 -2.20
CA GLU A 126 -7.51 7.58 -2.48
C GLU A 126 -7.71 6.90 -3.84
N LEU A 127 -8.59 5.92 -3.88
CA LEU A 127 -9.11 5.32 -5.10
C LEU A 127 -10.55 5.83 -5.28
N SER A 128 -10.75 6.75 -6.22
CA SER A 128 -12.09 7.23 -6.51
C SER A 128 -12.96 6.14 -7.16
N ALA A 129 -14.28 6.22 -6.97
CA ALA A 129 -15.22 5.29 -7.60
C ALA A 129 -15.11 5.29 -9.14
N ALA A 130 -14.81 6.44 -9.73
CA ALA A 130 -14.61 6.57 -11.18
C ALA A 130 -13.37 5.81 -11.67
N ARG A 131 -12.25 5.90 -10.95
CA ARG A 131 -11.03 5.14 -11.27
C ARG A 131 -11.23 3.64 -11.12
N GLU A 132 -11.92 3.23 -10.07
CA GLU A 132 -12.26 1.83 -9.86
C GLU A 132 -13.16 1.30 -10.99
N ALA A 133 -14.19 2.05 -11.38
CA ALA A 133 -15.04 1.71 -12.50
C ALA A 133 -14.27 1.60 -13.83
N ASP A 134 -13.37 2.56 -14.12
CA ASP A 134 -12.52 2.52 -15.32
C ASP A 134 -11.63 1.27 -15.38
N LEU A 135 -11.03 0.86 -14.24
CA LEU A 135 -10.28 -0.38 -14.19
C LEU A 135 -11.15 -1.61 -14.47
N ARG A 136 -12.33 -1.67 -13.83
CA ARG A 136 -13.28 -2.79 -14.01
C ARG A 136 -13.82 -2.85 -15.44
N GLU A 137 -14.21 -1.72 -16.04
CA GLU A 137 -14.70 -1.63 -17.42
C GLU A 137 -13.63 -2.02 -18.43
N ASN A 138 -12.38 -1.69 -18.16
CA ASN A 138 -11.25 -2.09 -19.00
C ASN A 138 -10.75 -3.51 -18.73
N GLY A 139 -11.34 -4.24 -17.77
CA GLY A 139 -10.97 -5.61 -17.43
C GLY A 139 -9.56 -5.72 -16.83
N ILE A 140 -9.10 -4.70 -16.12
CA ILE A 140 -7.81 -4.67 -15.42
C ILE A 140 -8.03 -5.14 -13.98
N PRO A 141 -7.58 -6.34 -13.61
CA PRO A 141 -7.61 -6.79 -12.22
C PRO A 141 -6.67 -5.94 -11.37
N PHE A 142 -7.05 -5.64 -10.14
CA PHE A 142 -6.23 -4.85 -9.24
C PHE A 142 -6.33 -5.33 -7.79
N VAL A 143 -5.31 -5.03 -7.00
CA VAL A 143 -5.25 -5.23 -5.55
C VAL A 143 -4.79 -3.95 -4.89
N ILE A 144 -5.46 -3.53 -3.82
CA ILE A 144 -5.13 -2.33 -3.06
C ILE A 144 -4.18 -2.70 -1.92
N VAL A 145 -3.06 -2.00 -1.78
CA VAL A 145 -2.16 -2.13 -0.63
C VAL A 145 -2.37 -0.94 0.30
N GLN A 146 -2.59 -1.22 1.58
CA GLN A 146 -2.91 -0.22 2.63
C GLN A 146 -4.12 0.64 2.27
N PRO A 147 -5.32 0.07 2.18
CA PRO A 147 -6.52 0.82 1.80
C PRO A 147 -6.71 2.05 2.70
N SER A 148 -7.02 3.19 2.09
CA SER A 148 -7.14 4.49 2.77
C SER A 148 -8.48 4.70 3.46
N THR A 149 -9.49 3.96 3.05
CA THR A 149 -10.84 3.92 3.64
C THR A 149 -11.12 2.52 4.17
N ASP A 150 -12.18 2.38 4.95
CA ASP A 150 -12.69 1.05 5.32
C ASP A 150 -12.90 0.27 4.01
N ALA A 151 -12.17 -0.87 3.88
CA ALA A 151 -12.11 -1.64 2.65
C ALA A 151 -13.53 -1.86 2.12
N ARG A 152 -13.78 -1.47 0.87
CA ARG A 152 -15.00 -1.88 0.20
C ARG A 152 -14.99 -3.39 0.13
N ALA A 153 -16.07 -4.02 0.57
CA ALA A 153 -16.16 -5.46 0.75
C ALA A 153 -15.83 -6.29 -0.51
N ASP A 154 -15.79 -5.65 -1.68
CA ASP A 154 -15.64 -6.26 -2.99
C ASP A 154 -14.28 -5.97 -3.70
N ALA A 155 -13.42 -5.13 -3.13
CA ALA A 155 -12.11 -4.83 -3.71
C ALA A 155 -10.98 -5.58 -2.98
N PRO A 156 -10.22 -6.45 -3.67
CA PRO A 156 -9.11 -7.16 -3.04
C PRO A 156 -8.08 -6.21 -2.44
N SER A 157 -7.71 -6.46 -1.18
CA SER A 157 -6.76 -5.60 -0.48
C SER A 157 -5.82 -6.37 0.44
N VAL A 158 -4.64 -5.79 0.65
CA VAL A 158 -3.64 -6.26 1.60
C VAL A 158 -3.25 -5.09 2.51
N GLY A 159 -3.44 -5.26 3.81
CA GLY A 159 -3.10 -4.29 4.83
C GLY A 159 -2.19 -4.87 5.91
N SER A 160 -1.99 -4.10 6.97
CA SER A 160 -1.31 -4.54 8.18
C SER A 160 -2.15 -4.29 9.42
N THR A 161 -1.91 -5.04 10.50
CA THR A 161 -2.62 -4.92 11.76
C THR A 161 -2.28 -3.61 12.50
N ASN A 162 -2.69 -2.47 11.93
CA ASN A 162 -2.38 -1.12 12.40
C ASN A 162 -2.75 -0.88 13.86
N TRP A 163 -3.91 -1.38 14.29
CA TRP A 163 -4.36 -1.26 15.68
C TRP A 163 -3.43 -1.98 16.63
N HIS A 164 -3.09 -3.23 16.33
CA HIS A 164 -2.23 -4.05 17.19
C HIS A 164 -0.80 -3.48 17.29
N GLY A 165 -0.26 -2.98 16.19
CA GLY A 165 1.06 -2.33 16.18
C GLY A 165 1.10 -1.08 17.06
N ALA A 166 0.10 -0.20 16.94
CA ALA A 166 0.01 1.01 17.75
C ALA A 166 -0.24 0.71 19.24
N TYR A 167 -1.08 -0.30 19.50
CA TYR A 167 -1.29 -0.80 20.85
C TYR A 167 0.02 -1.31 21.47
N ALA A 168 0.77 -2.14 20.76
CA ALA A 168 2.04 -2.68 21.23
C ALA A 168 3.09 -1.57 21.49
N ALA A 169 3.21 -0.59 20.61
CA ALA A 169 4.09 0.57 20.74
C ALA A 169 3.76 1.38 22.01
N THR A 170 2.49 1.71 22.19
CA THR A 170 2.04 2.54 23.33
C THR A 170 2.14 1.78 24.65
N ARG A 171 1.78 0.49 24.66
CA ARG A 171 1.93 -0.39 25.82
C ARG A 171 3.41 -0.52 26.25
N HIS A 172 4.33 -0.59 25.28
CA HIS A 172 5.76 -0.60 25.55
C HIS A 172 6.20 0.66 26.31
N LEU A 173 5.82 1.84 25.81
CA LEU A 173 6.14 3.12 26.47
C LEU A 173 5.51 3.22 27.87
N ALA A 174 4.25 2.83 28.02
CA ALA A 174 3.59 2.81 29.34
C ALA A 174 4.28 1.83 30.31
N GLY A 175 4.73 0.67 29.80
CA GLY A 175 5.49 -0.33 30.57
C GLY A 175 6.86 0.15 31.04
N LEU A 176 7.47 1.11 30.33
CA LEU A 176 8.70 1.80 30.74
C LEU A 176 8.44 2.93 31.74
N GLY A 177 7.21 3.12 32.21
CA GLY A 177 6.83 4.09 33.22
C GLY A 177 6.43 5.47 32.71
N HIS A 178 6.39 5.65 31.37
CA HIS A 178 5.91 6.91 30.79
C HIS A 178 4.42 7.10 31.05
N ARG A 179 4.06 8.25 31.63
CA ARG A 179 2.67 8.60 31.93
C ARG A 179 2.09 9.63 30.97
N ARG A 180 2.93 10.46 30.37
CA ARG A 180 2.58 11.44 29.35
C ARG A 180 3.22 11.03 28.04
N VAL A 181 2.47 10.25 27.26
CA VAL A 181 2.89 9.73 25.95
C VAL A 181 2.18 10.55 24.88
N ALA A 182 2.91 11.27 24.05
CA ALA A 182 2.32 11.95 22.91
C ALA A 182 2.16 11.02 21.71
N ALA A 183 1.25 11.38 20.79
CA ALA A 183 1.02 10.68 19.53
C ALA A 183 1.03 11.66 18.36
N LEU A 184 1.96 11.49 17.43
CA LEU A 184 1.96 12.20 16.15
C LEU A 184 1.33 11.28 15.09
N MET A 185 0.13 11.60 14.64
CA MET A 185 -0.62 10.79 13.68
C MET A 185 -0.58 11.38 12.28
N GLY A 186 -0.80 10.54 11.29
CA GLY A 186 -1.05 10.99 9.92
C GLY A 186 -2.40 11.71 9.77
N PRO A 187 -2.83 11.99 8.53
CA PRO A 187 -4.08 12.71 8.24
C PRO A 187 -5.29 12.01 8.87
N ALA A 188 -6.08 12.76 9.66
CA ALA A 188 -7.15 12.21 10.50
C ALA A 188 -8.29 11.53 9.69
N HIS A 189 -8.47 11.89 8.43
CA HIS A 189 -9.50 11.31 7.56
C HIS A 189 -9.12 9.92 7.00
N ARG A 190 -7.84 9.51 7.10
CA ARG A 190 -7.38 8.22 6.58
C ARG A 190 -7.58 7.08 7.58
N HIS A 191 -7.79 5.88 7.06
CA HIS A 191 -8.03 4.67 7.85
C HIS A 191 -6.85 4.33 8.78
N SER A 192 -5.63 4.20 8.25
CA SER A 192 -4.46 3.78 9.04
C SER A 192 -4.17 4.67 10.26
N PRO A 193 -4.13 6.04 10.14
CA PRO A 193 -3.95 6.90 11.31
C PRO A 193 -5.05 6.77 12.34
N ARG A 194 -6.31 6.65 11.91
CA ARG A 194 -7.45 6.44 12.81
C ARG A 194 -7.31 5.15 13.59
N THR A 195 -6.99 4.06 12.90
CA THR A 195 -6.81 2.74 13.50
C THR A 195 -5.63 2.72 14.47
N ARG A 196 -4.50 3.36 14.12
CA ARG A 196 -3.34 3.54 15.02
C ARG A 196 -3.72 4.35 16.26
N LEU A 197 -4.49 5.44 16.09
CA LEU A 197 -4.97 6.23 17.23
C LEU A 197 -5.88 5.42 18.17
N HIS A 198 -6.72 4.55 17.63
CA HIS A 198 -7.56 3.66 18.45
C HIS A 198 -6.71 2.66 19.25
N GLY A 199 -5.67 2.07 18.65
CA GLY A 199 -4.73 1.19 19.36
C GLY A 199 -3.96 1.92 20.47
N TYR A 200 -3.50 3.15 20.17
CA TYR A 200 -2.86 4.02 21.18
C TYR A 200 -3.81 4.29 22.38
N ARG A 201 -5.07 4.69 22.12
CA ARG A 201 -6.04 4.94 23.20
C ARG A 201 -6.31 3.71 24.05
N ALA A 202 -6.49 2.56 23.42
CA ALA A 202 -6.73 1.29 24.11
C ALA A 202 -5.55 0.94 25.03
N ALA A 203 -4.30 1.09 24.54
CA ALA A 203 -3.12 0.82 25.38
C ALA A 203 -2.97 1.77 26.57
N LEU A 204 -3.31 3.05 26.43
CA LEU A 204 -3.36 3.99 27.56
C LEU A 204 -4.42 3.56 28.58
N GLN A 205 -5.62 3.21 28.11
CA GLN A 205 -6.70 2.76 28.96
C GLN A 205 -6.30 1.52 29.77
N ASP A 206 -5.71 0.52 29.14
CA ASP A 206 -5.28 -0.73 29.79
C ASP A 206 -4.14 -0.48 30.78
N ALA A 207 -3.32 0.55 30.56
CA ALA A 207 -2.28 0.99 31.48
C ALA A 207 -2.81 1.89 32.63
N GLY A 208 -4.10 2.17 32.68
CA GLY A 208 -4.70 3.09 33.65
C GLY A 208 -4.26 4.55 33.48
N LEU A 209 -3.85 4.94 32.26
CA LEU A 209 -3.42 6.28 31.92
C LEU A 209 -4.58 7.06 31.27
N PRO A 210 -4.78 8.34 31.62
CA PRO A 210 -5.82 9.14 30.98
C PRO A 210 -5.44 9.44 29.52
N PHE A 211 -6.44 9.42 28.64
CA PHE A 211 -6.29 9.97 27.31
C PHE A 211 -6.36 11.49 27.38
N ASP A 212 -5.28 12.14 26.95
CA ASP A 212 -5.19 13.60 26.87
C ASP A 212 -5.16 14.03 25.38
N PRO A 213 -6.21 14.70 24.87
CA PRO A 213 -6.26 15.13 23.48
C PRO A 213 -5.18 16.14 23.13
N ASP A 214 -4.65 16.88 24.12
CA ASP A 214 -3.57 17.86 23.92
C ASP A 214 -2.21 17.19 23.63
N LEU A 215 -2.10 15.89 23.83
CA LEU A 215 -0.93 15.09 23.46
C LEU A 215 -1.04 14.46 22.06
N VAL A 216 -2.15 14.68 21.36
CA VAL A 216 -2.34 14.14 20.00
C VAL A 216 -2.21 15.25 18.97
N ARG A 217 -1.38 15.01 17.96
CA ARG A 217 -1.24 15.90 16.80
C ARG A 217 -1.46 15.12 15.52
N HIS A 218 -2.13 15.75 14.57
CA HIS A 218 -2.34 15.23 13.23
C HIS A 218 -1.58 16.06 12.20
N GLY A 219 -0.87 15.40 11.31
CA GLY A 219 -0.12 16.02 10.23
C GLY A 219 -0.03 15.12 9.01
N THR A 220 0.90 15.44 8.13
CA THR A 220 1.31 14.53 7.06
C THR A 220 2.32 13.51 7.60
N TYR A 221 2.61 12.47 6.81
CA TYR A 221 3.62 11.47 7.18
C TYR A 221 5.06 11.92 6.85
N ASP A 222 5.31 13.22 6.92
CA ASP A 222 6.58 13.84 6.56
C ASP A 222 7.33 14.36 7.78
N ARG A 223 8.66 14.33 7.71
CA ARG A 223 9.57 14.77 8.77
C ARG A 223 9.47 16.26 9.11
N GLY A 224 9.23 17.13 8.09
CA GLY A 224 9.17 18.57 8.30
C GLY A 224 8.00 18.98 9.19
N PRO A 225 6.75 18.69 8.82
CA PRO A 225 5.59 18.91 9.67
C PRO A 225 5.69 18.24 11.05
N ALA A 226 6.19 17.01 11.12
CA ALA A 226 6.37 16.31 12.41
C ALA A 226 7.33 17.03 13.35
N ARG A 227 8.40 17.66 12.83
CA ARG A 227 9.29 18.51 13.60
C ARG A 227 8.54 19.68 14.24
N SER A 228 7.71 20.38 13.46
CA SER A 228 6.92 21.52 13.98
C SER A 228 5.92 21.09 15.04
N LEU A 229 5.19 20.00 14.81
CA LEU A 229 4.24 19.44 15.75
C LEU A 229 4.92 18.98 17.05
N MET A 230 6.16 18.46 16.97
CA MET A 230 6.91 18.11 18.17
C MET A 230 7.32 19.34 18.99
N HIS A 231 7.68 20.45 18.35
CA HIS A 231 7.92 21.72 19.06
C HIS A 231 6.68 22.17 19.84
N GLU A 232 5.50 22.12 19.23
CA GLU A 232 4.22 22.43 19.91
C GLU A 232 4.00 21.57 21.15
N LEU A 233 4.30 20.27 21.06
CA LEU A 233 4.18 19.34 22.20
C LEU A 233 5.19 19.64 23.32
N LEU A 234 6.40 20.05 22.95
CA LEU A 234 7.44 20.45 23.92
C LEU A 234 7.14 21.80 24.61
N ASP A 235 6.33 22.65 23.97
CA ASP A 235 5.92 23.94 24.53
C ASP A 235 4.69 23.84 25.48
N LEU A 236 4.11 22.65 25.63
CA LEU A 236 3.05 22.43 26.62
C LEU A 236 3.55 22.68 28.07
N PRO A 237 2.69 23.15 28.97
CA PRO A 237 3.05 23.36 30.39
C PRO A 237 3.62 22.09 31.03
N GLN A 238 3.17 20.92 30.61
CA GLN A 238 3.70 19.62 30.99
C GLN A 238 4.00 18.85 29.68
N PRO A 239 5.23 18.90 29.17
CA PRO A 239 5.59 18.23 27.93
C PRO A 239 5.56 16.70 28.08
N PRO A 240 5.42 15.95 26.97
CA PRO A 240 5.48 14.50 27.00
C PRO A 240 6.91 14.01 27.28
N THR A 241 7.02 12.86 27.95
CA THR A 241 8.29 12.14 28.16
C THR A 241 8.49 11.02 27.15
N ALA A 242 7.48 10.72 26.34
CA ALA A 242 7.57 9.76 25.25
C ALA A 242 6.66 10.16 24.09
N VAL A 243 7.03 9.73 22.90
CA VAL A 243 6.29 10.01 21.65
C VAL A 243 6.13 8.74 20.85
N PHE A 244 4.88 8.43 20.48
CA PHE A 244 4.56 7.49 19.42
C PHE A 244 4.38 8.28 18.12
N ALA A 245 5.37 8.20 17.23
CA ALA A 245 5.30 8.75 15.87
C ALA A 245 4.55 7.76 14.97
N GLY A 246 3.57 8.28 14.25
CA GLY A 246 2.70 7.46 13.39
C GLY A 246 3.42 6.80 12.21
N ASN A 247 4.64 7.24 11.88
CA ASN A 247 5.57 6.52 11.01
C ASN A 247 7.04 6.90 11.31
N ASP A 248 7.99 6.21 10.68
CA ASP A 248 9.42 6.42 10.89
C ASP A 248 9.92 7.78 10.37
N LEU A 249 9.32 8.31 9.28
CA LEU A 249 9.65 9.65 8.79
C LEU A 249 9.24 10.74 9.80
N GLN A 250 8.09 10.59 10.44
CA GLN A 250 7.69 11.47 11.54
C GLN A 250 8.66 11.35 12.71
N ALA A 251 9.12 10.13 13.06
CA ALA A 251 10.13 9.94 14.10
C ALA A 251 11.43 10.69 13.80
N LEU A 252 11.89 10.75 12.55
CA LEU A 252 13.03 11.60 12.17
C LEU A 252 12.76 13.10 12.42
N GLY A 253 11.54 13.55 12.20
CA GLY A 253 11.11 14.90 12.54
C GLY A 253 11.18 15.16 14.05
N VAL A 254 10.72 14.20 14.86
CA VAL A 254 10.82 14.23 16.33
C VAL A 254 12.27 14.32 16.78
N TYR A 255 13.16 13.45 16.28
CA TYR A 255 14.59 13.50 16.60
C TYR A 255 15.19 14.87 16.30
N ARG A 256 14.82 15.45 15.17
CA ARG A 256 15.30 16.79 14.80
C ARG A 256 14.84 17.85 15.78
N ALA A 257 13.58 17.85 16.18
CA ALA A 257 13.02 18.80 17.15
C ALA A 257 13.66 18.68 18.52
N LEU A 258 13.84 17.44 19.00
CA LEU A 258 14.50 17.17 20.29
C LEU A 258 15.93 17.69 20.29
N ARG A 259 16.71 17.40 19.24
CA ARG A 259 18.09 17.89 19.10
C ARG A 259 18.15 19.43 19.11
N GLU A 260 17.22 20.12 18.47
CA GLU A 260 17.14 21.58 18.46
C GLU A 260 16.85 22.18 19.84
N ARG A 261 16.15 21.41 20.69
CA ARG A 261 15.89 21.75 22.10
C ARG A 261 16.98 21.20 23.05
N LYS A 262 18.04 20.57 22.51
CA LYS A 262 19.13 19.92 23.29
C LYS A 262 18.62 18.81 24.23
N LEU A 263 17.55 18.16 23.83
CA LEU A 263 16.99 17.00 24.54
C LEU A 263 17.51 15.71 23.90
N SER A 264 17.85 14.74 24.76
CA SER A 264 18.41 13.44 24.39
C SER A 264 17.32 12.39 24.18
N VAL A 265 17.55 11.48 23.24
CA VAL A 265 16.77 10.26 23.05
C VAL A 265 17.67 9.11 23.51
N PRO A 266 17.21 8.22 24.38
CA PRO A 266 15.89 8.17 25.03
C PRO A 266 15.81 8.91 26.38
N ASP A 267 16.91 9.47 26.93
CA ASP A 267 17.04 9.89 28.29
C ASP A 267 16.03 10.97 28.71
N ASP A 268 15.76 11.95 27.85
CA ASP A 268 14.77 13.00 28.10
C ASP A 268 13.41 12.63 27.50
N VAL A 269 13.42 12.05 26.27
CA VAL A 269 12.19 11.68 25.55
C VAL A 269 12.38 10.36 24.80
N SER A 270 11.62 9.35 25.16
CA SER A 270 11.55 8.10 24.40
C SER A 270 10.76 8.28 23.10
N VAL A 271 11.22 7.64 22.01
CA VAL A 271 10.58 7.73 20.69
C VAL A 271 10.33 6.35 20.11
N VAL A 272 9.09 6.10 19.67
CA VAL A 272 8.73 4.91 18.92
C VAL A 272 8.17 5.33 17.55
N GLY A 273 8.65 4.68 16.48
CA GLY A 273 8.17 4.85 15.11
C GLY A 273 7.17 3.78 14.66
N PHE A 274 6.92 3.76 13.37
CA PHE A 274 6.10 2.76 12.69
C PHE A 274 6.59 2.62 11.25
N ASP A 275 6.75 1.43 10.74
CA ASP A 275 7.09 0.90 9.42
C ASP A 275 8.32 -0.02 9.47
N ASP A 276 9.34 0.28 10.27
CA ASP A 276 10.67 -0.35 10.35
C ASP A 276 11.45 -0.23 9.03
N LEU A 277 11.54 1.01 8.54
CA LEU A 277 12.30 1.31 7.32
C LEU A 277 13.82 1.16 7.54
N PRO A 278 14.61 0.84 6.52
CA PRO A 278 16.05 0.56 6.65
C PRO A 278 16.85 1.62 7.42
N PHE A 279 16.52 2.90 7.24
CA PHE A 279 17.23 4.00 7.89
C PHE A 279 17.04 4.05 9.43
N THR A 280 16.08 3.32 9.98
CA THR A 280 15.84 3.26 11.44
C THR A 280 17.03 2.70 12.21
N GLN A 281 17.87 1.90 11.52
CA GLN A 281 19.13 1.34 12.03
C GLN A 281 20.36 2.20 11.69
N TRP A 282 20.20 3.26 10.90
CA TRP A 282 21.31 4.15 10.51
C TRP A 282 21.36 5.43 11.34
N ILE A 283 20.32 5.70 12.11
CA ILE A 283 20.26 6.85 13.01
C ILE A 283 20.74 6.44 14.40
N THR A 284 21.20 7.42 15.19
CA THR A 284 21.68 7.19 16.55
C THR A 284 20.92 8.12 17.51
N PRO A 285 20.29 7.52 18.55
CA PRO A 285 20.14 6.08 18.81
C PRO A 285 19.26 5.38 17.77
N GLU A 286 19.42 4.04 17.59
CA GLU A 286 18.59 3.25 16.67
C GLU A 286 17.12 3.31 17.07
N LEU A 287 16.22 3.49 16.09
CA LEU A 287 14.80 3.70 16.35
C LEU A 287 14.06 2.40 16.70
N THR A 288 13.48 2.37 17.90
CA THR A 288 12.40 1.43 18.26
C THR A 288 11.19 1.74 17.40
N THR A 289 10.66 0.74 16.70
CA THR A 289 9.58 0.96 15.73
C THR A 289 8.70 -0.26 15.59
N VAL A 290 7.50 -0.06 15.05
CA VAL A 290 6.60 -1.16 14.68
C VAL A 290 6.89 -1.59 13.25
N ARG A 291 7.38 -2.82 13.07
CA ARG A 291 7.60 -3.40 11.74
C ARG A 291 6.28 -3.72 11.06
N GLN A 292 6.07 -3.15 9.89
CA GLN A 292 5.13 -3.66 8.91
C GLN A 292 5.87 -4.62 7.96
N PRO A 293 5.34 -5.78 7.62
CA PRO A 293 5.95 -6.68 6.64
C PRO A 293 5.69 -6.17 5.21
N LEU A 294 6.26 -5.00 4.87
CA LEU A 294 5.96 -4.26 3.64
C LEU A 294 6.26 -5.08 2.38
N ASP A 295 7.41 -5.74 2.35
CA ASP A 295 7.83 -6.61 1.25
C ASP A 295 6.86 -7.80 1.09
N GLU A 296 6.44 -8.44 2.17
CA GLU A 296 5.47 -9.54 2.13
C GLU A 296 4.08 -9.05 1.72
N MET A 297 3.63 -7.89 2.20
CA MET A 297 2.36 -7.28 1.79
C MET A 297 2.31 -7.08 0.28
N ALA A 298 3.37 -6.50 -0.29
CA ALA A 298 3.47 -6.28 -1.73
C ALA A 298 3.63 -7.59 -2.51
N ALA A 299 4.36 -8.56 -1.98
CA ALA A 299 4.50 -9.88 -2.57
C ALA A 299 3.16 -10.64 -2.62
N VAL A 300 2.37 -10.56 -1.54
CA VAL A 300 1.01 -11.12 -1.51
C VAL A 300 0.13 -10.43 -2.54
N ALA A 301 0.12 -9.10 -2.57
CA ALA A 301 -0.66 -8.33 -3.55
C ALA A 301 -0.27 -8.68 -4.99
N ALA A 302 1.02 -8.82 -5.28
CA ALA A 302 1.53 -9.20 -6.60
C ALA A 302 1.03 -10.60 -7.02
N ARG A 303 1.12 -11.59 -6.15
CA ARG A 303 0.59 -12.94 -6.40
C ARG A 303 -0.92 -12.93 -6.62
N MET A 304 -1.66 -12.13 -5.83
CA MET A 304 -3.11 -11.99 -6.01
C MET A 304 -3.46 -11.39 -7.37
N VAL A 305 -2.76 -10.34 -7.81
CA VAL A 305 -2.99 -9.75 -9.15
C VAL A 305 -2.70 -10.75 -10.26
N VAL A 306 -1.60 -11.53 -10.16
CA VAL A 306 -1.28 -12.59 -11.15
C VAL A 306 -2.39 -13.64 -11.22
N ARG A 307 -2.90 -14.11 -10.09
CA ARG A 307 -4.01 -15.08 -10.03
C ARG A 307 -5.28 -14.51 -10.65
N LEU A 308 -5.67 -13.29 -10.27
CA LEU A 308 -6.82 -12.59 -10.85
C LEU A 308 -6.69 -12.43 -12.37
N ALA A 309 -5.49 -12.08 -12.86
CA ALA A 309 -5.22 -11.97 -14.30
C ALA A 309 -5.35 -13.30 -15.05
N ARG A 310 -5.18 -14.42 -14.35
CA ARG A 310 -5.42 -15.79 -14.87
C ARG A 310 -6.87 -16.21 -14.77
N GLY A 311 -7.74 -15.39 -14.16
CA GLY A 311 -9.16 -15.69 -13.95
C GLY A 311 -9.43 -16.56 -12.73
N GLU A 312 -8.46 -16.68 -11.81
CA GLU A 312 -8.61 -17.36 -10.55
C GLU A 312 -9.20 -16.40 -9.50
N GLN A 313 -10.04 -16.92 -8.61
CA GLN A 313 -10.54 -16.12 -7.48
C GLN A 313 -9.53 -16.20 -6.31
N PRO A 314 -9.28 -15.10 -5.60
CA PRO A 314 -8.47 -15.13 -4.39
C PRO A 314 -9.23 -15.86 -3.27
N GLU A 315 -8.50 -16.57 -2.41
CA GLU A 315 -9.07 -17.27 -1.25
C GLU A 315 -9.64 -16.31 -0.20
N SER A 316 -9.07 -15.12 -0.12
CA SER A 316 -9.56 -14.02 0.70
C SER A 316 -9.49 -12.72 -0.07
N VAL A 317 -10.51 -11.89 0.08
CA VAL A 317 -10.57 -10.57 -0.58
C VAL A 317 -9.77 -9.54 0.21
N ASN A 318 -9.79 -9.61 1.54
CA ASN A 318 -9.09 -8.68 2.43
C ASN A 318 -8.14 -9.45 3.34
N LEU A 319 -6.87 -9.10 3.30
CA LEU A 319 -5.82 -9.70 4.13
C LEU A 319 -5.14 -8.62 4.97
N GLU A 320 -4.96 -8.91 6.26
CA GLU A 320 -4.12 -8.10 7.14
C GLU A 320 -2.95 -8.94 7.63
N LEU A 321 -1.73 -8.47 7.38
CA LEU A 321 -0.51 -9.11 7.86
C LEU A 321 -0.12 -8.55 9.23
N PRO A 322 0.41 -9.40 10.13
CA PRO A 322 0.74 -9.01 11.50
C PRO A 322 1.89 -8.00 11.53
N THR A 323 1.76 -7.00 12.39
CA THR A 323 2.83 -6.08 12.76
C THR A 323 3.56 -6.56 14.01
N THR A 324 4.83 -6.19 14.16
CA THR A 324 5.68 -6.58 15.31
C THR A 324 6.45 -5.37 15.83
N LEU A 325 6.46 -5.16 17.13
CA LEU A 325 7.32 -4.14 17.75
C LEU A 325 8.78 -4.62 17.74
N VAL A 326 9.67 -3.80 17.20
CA VAL A 326 11.12 -3.99 17.19
C VAL A 326 11.73 -2.99 18.14
N VAL A 327 12.14 -3.47 19.30
CA VAL A 327 12.77 -2.63 20.35
C VAL A 327 14.24 -2.45 20.02
N ARG A 328 14.69 -1.18 20.04
CA ARG A 328 16.07 -0.75 19.84
C ARG A 328 16.47 0.26 20.93
N GLU A 329 17.24 1.28 20.59
CA GLU A 329 17.89 2.18 21.56
C GLU A 329 17.07 3.44 21.90
N SER A 330 16.04 3.77 21.10
CA SER A 330 15.31 5.05 21.23
C SER A 330 14.26 5.08 22.34
N THR A 331 14.17 4.02 23.13
CA THR A 331 13.24 3.95 24.27
C THR A 331 13.97 3.49 25.52
N GLY A 332 13.71 4.15 26.66
CA GLY A 332 14.26 3.86 27.96
C GLY A 332 13.24 4.10 29.07
N PRO A 333 13.58 3.80 30.34
CA PRO A 333 12.72 4.10 31.49
C PRO A 333 12.39 5.60 31.57
N ALA A 334 11.15 5.91 31.95
CA ALA A 334 10.75 7.30 32.15
C ALA A 334 11.68 7.98 33.20
N SER A 335 12.21 9.16 32.83
CA SER A 335 12.99 9.96 33.74
C SER A 335 12.14 10.38 34.97
N VAL A 336 12.66 10.20 36.17
CA VAL A 336 11.99 10.61 37.41
C VAL A 336 11.99 12.15 37.53
N THR A 337 12.88 12.81 36.81
CA THR A 337 13.01 14.28 36.79
C THR A 337 12.44 14.81 35.49
N PRO A 338 11.46 15.74 35.51
CA PRO A 338 11.01 16.36 34.28
C PRO A 338 12.18 17.08 33.61
N PRO A 339 12.22 17.11 32.24
CA PRO A 339 13.30 17.80 31.54
C PRO A 339 13.41 19.26 32.00
N SER A 340 14.59 19.65 32.43
CA SER A 340 14.90 21.03 32.87
C SER A 340 14.73 21.96 31.66
N ARG A 341 13.97 23.03 31.84
CA ARG A 341 13.75 24.10 30.86
C ARG A 341 15.02 24.83 30.49
#